data_41646e132ebe7b53dc2684f5c37e3e0e
#
_entry.id   41646e132ebe7b53dc2684f5c37e3e0e
#
_cell.length_a   1.000
_cell.length_b   1.000
_cell.length_c   1.000
_cell.angle_alpha   90.00
_cell.angle_beta   90.00
_cell.angle_gamma   90.00
#
_symmetry.space_group_name_H-M   'P 1'
#
loop_
_entity.id
_entity.type
_entity.pdbx_description
1 polymer ?
#
loop_
_entity_poly.entity_id
_entity_poly.type
_entity_poly.pdbx_seq_one_letter_code
_entity_poly.pdbx_strand_id
1 'polypeptide(L)'
;MKIFAVIVTYNGMQHDWIGKCLKSLEQSTMPVTAIVVDNNSTDGTREYVPEHFPDAVWFPQEKNLGFGQANNLGIKYALDNGADYILLLNQDATIHPDALRLLTDASDGESLLSPVHLNGDGTKLDEMFRISIKPKDGMLFSDLLLNKKLEKSYETGEICAACWLLPANVVRKIGGFNPLFFHYGEDNNYYQRLVYHKVKTLLVPRATMCHDRVFYGNEVAFNKNKYRRDVLLIVLNINYSVGNILFQLVKLLLRTYSYDFRNYRIGTFSFEMLWLMSHLRTILSARKTDKSTGISWLN
;
A
#
# COMPACT_ATOMS: atom_id res chain seq x y z
N MET A 1 -23.81 2.86 6.18
CA MET A 1 -22.49 2.55 5.59
C MET A 1 -21.44 2.95 6.61
N LYS A 2 -20.61 1.98 7.04
CA LYS A 2 -19.52 2.18 8.00
C LYS A 2 -18.18 2.19 7.27
N ILE A 3 -17.46 3.31 7.37
CA ILE A 3 -16.12 3.47 6.79
C ILE A 3 -15.12 3.60 7.94
N PHE A 4 -14.08 2.80 7.91
CA PHE A 4 -12.94 2.90 8.82
C PHE A 4 -11.70 3.30 8.04
N ALA A 5 -10.98 4.32 8.52
CA ALA A 5 -9.68 4.72 7.97
C ALA A 5 -8.57 4.15 8.86
N VAL A 6 -7.72 3.32 8.30
CA VAL A 6 -6.54 2.75 8.98
C VAL A 6 -5.34 3.60 8.63
N ILE A 7 -4.73 4.19 9.64
CA ILE A 7 -3.52 5.02 9.55
C ILE A 7 -2.42 4.35 10.37
N VAL A 8 -1.34 3.95 9.73
CA VAL A 8 -0.12 3.53 10.43
C VAL A 8 0.76 4.74 10.63
N THR A 9 1.09 5.05 11.89
CA THR A 9 1.98 6.17 12.22
C THR A 9 3.30 5.67 12.80
N TYR A 10 4.39 6.32 12.41
CA TYR A 10 5.71 6.18 12.99
C TYR A 10 6.43 7.53 12.94
N ASN A 11 6.67 8.14 14.10
CA ASN A 11 7.20 9.49 14.24
C ASN A 11 6.40 10.50 13.40
N GLY A 12 5.07 10.52 13.63
CA GLY A 12 4.11 11.27 12.82
C GLY A 12 4.08 12.78 13.10
N MET A 13 4.80 13.28 14.13
CA MET A 13 4.93 14.70 14.40
C MET A 13 5.84 15.40 13.40
N GLN A 14 6.65 14.66 12.65
CA GLN A 14 7.46 15.22 11.58
C GLN A 14 6.55 15.94 10.56
N HIS A 15 6.83 17.20 10.28
CA HIS A 15 6.03 18.07 9.39
C HIS A 15 4.53 18.14 9.74
N ASP A 16 4.15 17.82 10.96
CA ASP A 16 2.75 17.74 11.42
C ASP A 16 1.89 16.79 10.55
N TRP A 17 2.49 15.69 10.09
CA TRP A 17 1.83 14.78 9.17
C TRP A 17 0.58 14.14 9.77
N ILE A 18 0.70 13.53 10.96
CA ILE A 18 -0.43 12.84 11.58
C ILE A 18 -1.58 13.79 11.92
N GLY A 19 -1.26 15.02 12.36
CA GLY A 19 -2.26 16.04 12.65
C GLY A 19 -3.03 16.46 11.38
N LYS A 20 -2.33 16.74 10.29
CA LYS A 20 -2.93 17.07 8.99
C LYS A 20 -3.76 15.91 8.44
N CYS A 21 -3.25 14.69 8.51
CA CYS A 21 -3.94 13.48 8.06
C CYS A 21 -5.29 13.33 8.78
N LEU A 22 -5.29 13.32 10.11
CA LEU A 22 -6.51 13.14 10.92
C LEU A 22 -7.50 14.29 10.74
N LYS A 23 -7.04 15.54 10.70
CA LYS A 23 -7.90 16.69 10.37
C LYS A 23 -8.57 16.56 9.02
N SER A 24 -7.90 16.02 8.01
CA SER A 24 -8.50 15.82 6.69
C SER A 24 -9.63 14.77 6.71
N LEU A 25 -9.56 13.78 7.60
CA LEU A 25 -10.64 12.82 7.84
C LEU A 25 -11.83 13.47 8.55
N GLU A 26 -11.60 14.33 9.57
CA GLU A 26 -12.67 15.09 10.25
C GLU A 26 -13.40 16.03 9.29
N GLN A 27 -12.72 16.55 8.27
CA GLN A 27 -13.29 17.42 7.24
C GLN A 27 -14.02 16.67 6.13
N SER A 28 -14.01 15.33 6.16
CA SER A 28 -14.71 14.54 5.15
C SER A 28 -16.22 14.77 5.18
N THR A 29 -16.80 14.90 3.98
CA THR A 29 -18.28 15.01 3.83
C THR A 29 -19.01 13.70 4.17
N MET A 30 -18.27 12.62 4.37
CA MET A 30 -18.80 11.34 4.83
C MET A 30 -18.23 10.96 6.19
N PRO A 31 -19.06 10.41 7.09
CA PRO A 31 -18.58 9.95 8.38
C PRO A 31 -17.58 8.81 8.20
N VAL A 32 -16.43 8.92 8.88
CA VAL A 32 -15.37 7.94 8.88
C VAL A 32 -14.76 7.82 10.28
N THR A 33 -14.51 6.60 10.73
CA THR A 33 -13.84 6.35 12.01
C THR A 33 -12.35 6.12 11.75
N ALA A 34 -11.50 6.96 12.32
CA ALA A 34 -10.05 6.79 12.24
C ALA A 34 -9.58 5.69 13.20
N ILE A 35 -8.73 4.80 12.69
CA ILE A 35 -7.97 3.80 13.46
C ILE A 35 -6.51 4.13 13.28
N VAL A 36 -5.86 4.57 14.34
CA VAL A 36 -4.44 4.93 14.31
C VAL A 36 -3.63 3.83 14.97
N VAL A 37 -2.76 3.18 14.22
CA VAL A 37 -1.83 2.17 14.71
C VAL A 37 -0.46 2.83 14.83
N ASP A 38 -0.06 3.13 16.07
CA ASP A 38 1.26 3.71 16.34
C ASP A 38 2.32 2.62 16.34
N ASN A 39 3.23 2.71 15.41
CA ASN A 39 4.27 1.71 15.17
C ASN A 39 5.53 1.95 16.01
N ASN A 40 5.33 2.27 17.33
CA ASN A 40 6.36 2.59 18.30
C ASN A 40 7.07 3.93 18.04
N SER A 41 6.30 5.01 17.92
CA SER A 41 6.82 6.38 17.79
C SER A 41 7.53 6.86 19.05
N THR A 42 8.51 7.78 18.89
CA THR A 42 9.34 8.36 19.95
C THR A 42 9.42 9.89 19.89
N ASP A 43 8.61 10.53 19.05
CA ASP A 43 8.65 11.97 18.74
C ASP A 43 7.48 12.78 19.33
N GLY A 44 6.74 12.21 20.30
CA GLY A 44 5.56 12.85 20.89
C GLY A 44 4.23 12.47 20.18
N THR A 45 4.25 11.65 19.13
CA THR A 45 3.05 11.16 18.46
C THR A 45 2.10 10.43 19.42
N ARG A 46 2.65 9.70 20.38
CA ARG A 46 1.91 8.87 21.34
C ARG A 46 1.04 9.66 22.29
N GLU A 47 1.51 10.84 22.67
CA GLU A 47 0.80 11.79 23.52
C GLU A 47 -0.15 12.64 22.70
N TYR A 48 0.32 13.10 21.54
CA TYR A 48 -0.41 14.03 20.67
C TYR A 48 -1.74 13.46 20.14
N VAL A 49 -1.73 12.23 19.62
CA VAL A 49 -2.93 11.67 18.97
C VAL A 49 -4.08 11.47 19.96
N PRO A 50 -3.91 10.81 21.13
CA PRO A 50 -5.00 10.67 22.08
C PRO A 50 -5.48 11.99 22.67
N GLU A 51 -4.62 13.00 22.80
CA GLU A 51 -4.99 14.32 23.34
C GLU A 51 -5.82 15.14 22.34
N HIS A 52 -5.44 15.14 21.05
CA HIS A 52 -6.04 16.01 20.04
C HIS A 52 -7.13 15.33 19.19
N PHE A 53 -7.14 14.00 19.15
CA PHE A 53 -8.09 13.17 18.37
C PHE A 53 -8.67 12.05 19.25
N PRO A 54 -9.38 12.38 20.33
CA PRO A 54 -9.88 11.40 21.30
C PRO A 54 -10.90 10.41 20.72
N ASP A 55 -11.56 10.76 19.62
CA ASP A 55 -12.50 9.88 18.91
C ASP A 55 -11.81 8.85 18.00
N ALA A 56 -10.51 8.98 17.77
CA ALA A 56 -9.76 8.00 17.01
C ALA A 56 -9.49 6.73 17.84
N VAL A 57 -9.70 5.58 17.21
CA VAL A 57 -9.34 4.30 17.83
C VAL A 57 -7.81 4.19 17.84
N TRP A 58 -7.23 4.11 19.04
CA TRP A 58 -5.78 4.18 19.24
C TRP A 58 -5.16 2.82 19.58
N PHE A 59 -4.17 2.38 18.76
CA PHE A 59 -3.44 1.13 18.91
C PHE A 59 -1.93 1.34 19.01
N PRO A 60 -1.38 1.71 20.19
CA PRO A 60 0.06 1.82 20.38
C PRO A 60 0.73 0.44 20.37
N GLN A 61 1.83 0.32 19.64
CA GLN A 61 2.63 -0.89 19.58
C GLN A 61 3.92 -0.74 20.39
N GLU A 62 4.40 -1.84 20.99
CA GLU A 62 5.65 -1.88 21.75
C GLU A 62 6.91 -1.96 20.86
N LYS A 63 6.72 -2.27 19.58
CA LYS A 63 7.78 -2.35 18.56
C LYS A 63 7.24 -1.97 17.20
N ASN A 64 8.13 -1.54 16.30
CA ASN A 64 7.77 -1.31 14.93
C ASN A 64 7.50 -2.67 14.23
N LEU A 65 6.26 -2.87 13.78
CA LEU A 65 5.80 -4.09 13.09
C LEU A 65 6.02 -4.03 11.58
N GLY A 66 6.43 -2.86 11.06
CA GLY A 66 6.41 -2.57 9.63
C GLY A 66 5.00 -2.16 9.15
N PHE A 67 4.93 -1.65 7.92
CA PHE A 67 3.71 -1.07 7.38
C PHE A 67 2.57 -2.08 7.24
N GLY A 68 2.84 -3.23 6.61
CA GLY A 68 1.80 -4.23 6.31
C GLY A 68 1.17 -4.84 7.57
N GLN A 69 2.00 -5.26 8.54
CA GLN A 69 1.48 -5.90 9.76
C GLN A 69 0.73 -4.90 10.64
N ALA A 70 1.19 -3.65 10.73
CA ALA A 70 0.47 -2.61 11.46
C ALA A 70 -0.89 -2.31 10.80
N ASN A 71 -0.96 -2.21 9.47
CA ASN A 71 -2.24 -2.11 8.77
C ASN A 71 -3.15 -3.30 9.05
N ASN A 72 -2.62 -4.51 9.12
CA ASN A 72 -3.42 -5.72 9.39
C ASN A 72 -4.18 -5.64 10.72
N LEU A 73 -3.59 -5.03 11.75
CA LEU A 73 -4.28 -4.80 13.04
C LEU A 73 -5.51 -3.90 12.86
N GLY A 74 -5.34 -2.77 12.18
CA GLY A 74 -6.45 -1.84 11.91
C GLY A 74 -7.51 -2.44 10.99
N ILE A 75 -7.10 -3.16 9.95
CA ILE A 75 -8.00 -3.88 9.02
C ILE A 75 -8.84 -4.91 9.79
N LYS A 76 -8.20 -5.70 10.65
CA LYS A 76 -8.91 -6.70 11.48
C LYS A 76 -9.95 -6.03 12.36
N TYR A 77 -9.55 -4.99 13.10
CA TYR A 77 -10.48 -4.24 13.95
C TYR A 77 -11.66 -3.69 13.15
N ALA A 78 -11.42 -3.10 11.99
CA ALA A 78 -12.47 -2.57 11.11
C ALA A 78 -13.48 -3.67 10.70
N LEU A 79 -12.98 -4.83 10.27
CA LEU A 79 -13.83 -5.98 9.89
C LEU A 79 -14.65 -6.50 11.08
N ASP A 80 -14.02 -6.63 12.26
CA ASP A 80 -14.69 -7.12 13.48
C ASP A 80 -15.79 -6.14 13.95
N ASN A 81 -15.66 -4.84 13.62
CA ASN A 81 -16.65 -3.81 13.92
C ASN A 81 -17.63 -3.52 12.75
N GLY A 82 -17.68 -4.40 11.77
CA GLY A 82 -18.69 -4.38 10.71
C GLY A 82 -18.46 -3.30 9.65
N ALA A 83 -17.20 -3.08 9.28
CA ALA A 83 -16.87 -2.18 8.17
C ALA A 83 -17.55 -2.62 6.87
N ASP A 84 -18.12 -1.65 6.16
CA ASP A 84 -18.53 -1.78 4.76
C ASP A 84 -17.32 -1.46 3.85
N TYR A 85 -16.52 -0.47 4.25
CA TYR A 85 -15.31 -0.04 3.56
C TYR A 85 -14.16 0.20 4.54
N ILE A 86 -12.95 -0.07 4.09
CA ILE A 86 -11.71 0.21 4.80
C ILE A 86 -10.85 1.12 3.92
N LEU A 87 -10.58 2.32 4.40
CA LEU A 87 -9.62 3.24 3.80
C LEU A 87 -8.24 2.97 4.41
N LEU A 88 -7.26 2.63 3.61
CA LEU A 88 -5.86 2.68 4.03
C LEU A 88 -5.35 4.06 3.66
N LEU A 89 -4.77 4.78 4.61
CA LEU A 89 -4.26 6.14 4.41
C LEU A 89 -2.92 6.30 5.10
N ASN A 90 -1.90 6.75 4.37
CA ASN A 90 -0.60 7.05 4.95
C ASN A 90 -0.69 8.25 5.91
N GLN A 91 0.17 8.28 6.95
CA GLN A 91 0.23 9.39 7.91
C GLN A 91 0.60 10.73 7.28
N ASP A 92 1.35 10.71 6.17
CA ASP A 92 1.80 11.87 5.39
C ASP A 92 0.87 12.20 4.21
N ALA A 93 -0.36 11.72 4.27
CA ALA A 93 -1.39 11.94 3.25
C ALA A 93 -2.61 12.66 3.83
N THR A 94 -3.23 13.50 3.02
CA THR A 94 -4.51 14.16 3.32
C THR A 94 -5.50 13.90 2.21
N ILE A 95 -6.78 13.67 2.54
CA ILE A 95 -7.83 13.48 1.54
C ILE A 95 -8.61 14.78 1.30
N HIS A 96 -9.06 14.98 0.06
CA HIS A 96 -10.04 16.03 -0.21
C HIS A 96 -11.37 15.72 0.51
N PRO A 97 -12.10 16.71 1.05
CA PRO A 97 -13.35 16.47 1.79
C PRO A 97 -14.36 15.56 1.08
N ASP A 98 -14.49 15.66 -0.25
CA ASP A 98 -15.37 14.83 -1.05
C ASP A 98 -14.78 13.48 -1.50
N ALA A 99 -13.52 13.20 -1.18
CA ALA A 99 -12.83 12.02 -1.71
C ALA A 99 -13.55 10.71 -1.37
N LEU A 100 -13.95 10.51 -0.10
CA LEU A 100 -14.66 9.29 0.31
C LEU A 100 -15.99 9.13 -0.40
N ARG A 101 -16.76 10.21 -0.54
CA ARG A 101 -18.03 10.18 -1.28
C ARG A 101 -17.83 9.77 -2.73
N LEU A 102 -16.87 10.39 -3.41
CA LEU A 102 -16.58 10.08 -4.82
C LEU A 102 -16.08 8.65 -5.01
N LEU A 103 -15.25 8.15 -4.09
CA LEU A 103 -14.75 6.78 -4.11
C LEU A 103 -15.90 5.78 -3.89
N THR A 104 -16.77 6.01 -2.89
CA THR A 104 -17.89 5.12 -2.61
C THR A 104 -18.94 5.16 -3.71
N ASP A 105 -19.23 6.32 -4.31
CA ASP A 105 -20.15 6.49 -5.44
C ASP A 105 -19.65 5.77 -6.73
N ALA A 106 -18.34 5.55 -6.84
CA ALA A 106 -17.73 4.83 -7.95
C ALA A 106 -17.53 3.33 -7.67
N SER A 107 -17.78 2.89 -6.44
CA SER A 107 -17.52 1.50 -6.03
C SER A 107 -18.53 0.52 -6.64
N ASP A 108 -18.01 -0.60 -7.12
CA ASP A 108 -18.79 -1.79 -7.50
C ASP A 108 -18.90 -2.82 -6.36
N GLY A 109 -18.31 -2.54 -5.19
CA GLY A 109 -18.26 -3.45 -4.04
C GLY A 109 -17.27 -4.62 -4.17
N GLU A 110 -16.57 -4.77 -5.31
CA GLU A 110 -15.73 -5.91 -5.65
C GLU A 110 -14.30 -5.52 -6.08
N SER A 111 -14.05 -4.22 -6.29
CA SER A 111 -12.77 -3.68 -6.75
C SER A 111 -12.10 -2.85 -5.65
N LEU A 112 -10.75 -2.77 -5.69
CA LEU A 112 -9.98 -1.77 -4.97
C LEU A 112 -10.13 -0.42 -5.67
N LEU A 113 -10.37 0.66 -4.91
CA LEU A 113 -10.45 2.02 -5.46
C LEU A 113 -9.30 2.89 -4.94
N SER A 114 -8.81 3.77 -5.78
CA SER A 114 -7.80 4.77 -5.42
C SER A 114 -8.19 6.14 -5.98
N PRO A 115 -8.00 7.23 -5.21
CA PRO A 115 -8.08 8.58 -5.76
C PRO A 115 -6.85 8.89 -6.62
N VAL A 116 -6.84 10.03 -7.27
CA VAL A 116 -5.65 10.64 -7.86
C VAL A 116 -4.76 11.14 -6.74
N HIS A 117 -3.47 10.74 -6.75
CA HIS A 117 -2.50 11.21 -5.78
C HIS A 117 -1.81 12.47 -6.32
N LEU A 118 -1.91 13.54 -5.56
CA LEU A 118 -1.20 14.80 -5.76
C LEU A 118 0.03 14.88 -4.84
N ASN A 119 0.98 15.74 -5.17
CA ASN A 119 2.07 16.09 -4.26
C ASN A 119 1.55 16.84 -3.02
N GLY A 120 2.40 17.07 -2.01
CA GLY A 120 1.99 17.62 -0.72
C GLY A 120 1.26 18.96 -0.79
N ASP A 121 1.57 19.83 -1.77
CA ASP A 121 0.90 21.13 -1.99
C ASP A 121 -0.31 21.05 -2.96
N GLY A 122 -0.61 19.87 -3.51
CA GLY A 122 -1.75 19.66 -4.40
C GLY A 122 -1.62 20.27 -5.81
N THR A 123 -0.43 20.76 -6.20
CA THR A 123 -0.24 21.48 -7.46
C THR A 123 0.05 20.60 -8.67
N LYS A 124 0.50 19.35 -8.43
CA LYS A 124 0.85 18.38 -9.48
C LYS A 124 0.65 16.96 -9.00
N LEU A 125 0.71 15.99 -9.92
CA LEU A 125 0.67 14.58 -9.54
C LEU A 125 1.86 14.20 -8.67
N ASP A 126 1.62 13.35 -7.66
CA ASP A 126 2.69 12.67 -6.90
C ASP A 126 3.60 11.92 -7.89
N GLU A 127 4.91 12.00 -7.68
CA GLU A 127 5.90 11.46 -8.62
C GLU A 127 5.77 9.93 -8.77
N MET A 128 5.59 9.22 -7.65
CA MET A 128 5.46 7.76 -7.71
C MET A 128 4.14 7.33 -8.34
N PHE A 129 3.06 8.06 -8.06
CA PHE A 129 1.78 7.85 -8.71
C PHE A 129 1.88 8.07 -10.23
N ARG A 130 2.52 9.18 -10.64
CA ARG A 130 2.71 9.54 -12.06
C ARG A 130 3.44 8.46 -12.86
N ILE A 131 4.47 7.83 -12.29
CA ILE A 131 5.25 6.79 -12.97
C ILE A 131 4.63 5.40 -12.88
N SER A 132 3.78 5.14 -11.88
CA SER A 132 3.15 3.83 -11.67
C SER A 132 1.81 3.69 -12.37
N ILE A 133 1.06 4.79 -12.53
CA ILE A 133 -0.27 4.73 -13.12
C ILE A 133 -0.23 4.24 -14.58
N LYS A 134 -0.96 3.16 -14.83
CA LYS A 134 -1.09 2.52 -16.16
C LYS A 134 -2.55 2.20 -16.42
N PRO A 135 -3.37 3.22 -16.81
CA PRO A 135 -4.76 2.97 -17.13
C PRO A 135 -4.85 1.94 -18.25
N LYS A 136 -5.68 0.94 -18.05
CA LYS A 136 -5.91 -0.07 -19.09
C LYS A 136 -6.56 0.57 -20.29
N ASP A 137 -6.18 0.10 -21.47
CA ASP A 137 -6.69 0.52 -22.79
C ASP A 137 -6.51 2.03 -23.08
N GLY A 138 -5.76 2.76 -22.25
CA GLY A 138 -5.49 4.19 -22.44
C GLY A 138 -6.73 5.09 -22.40
N MET A 139 -7.88 4.59 -21.96
CA MET A 139 -9.16 5.30 -21.99
C MET A 139 -9.12 6.60 -21.19
N LEU A 140 -8.59 6.59 -19.97
CA LEU A 140 -8.47 7.80 -19.16
C LEU A 140 -7.69 8.91 -19.89
N PHE A 141 -6.54 8.55 -20.48
CA PHE A 141 -5.73 9.54 -21.21
C PHE A 141 -6.43 10.02 -22.47
N SER A 142 -7.14 9.14 -23.16
CA SER A 142 -7.94 9.51 -24.33
C SER A 142 -9.03 10.50 -23.97
N ASP A 143 -9.75 10.25 -22.88
CA ASP A 143 -10.85 11.12 -22.46
C ASP A 143 -10.32 12.48 -21.96
N LEU A 144 -9.19 12.49 -21.22
CA LEU A 144 -8.53 13.74 -20.81
C LEU A 144 -8.03 14.56 -22.01
N LEU A 145 -7.29 13.94 -22.93
CA LEU A 145 -6.66 14.65 -24.05
C LEU A 145 -7.67 15.10 -25.11
N LEU A 146 -8.76 14.34 -25.28
CA LEU A 146 -9.84 14.68 -26.22
C LEU A 146 -10.95 15.51 -25.55
N ASN A 147 -10.75 15.96 -24.32
CA ASN A 147 -11.68 16.76 -23.53
C ASN A 147 -13.10 16.16 -23.47
N LYS A 148 -13.17 14.82 -23.33
CA LYS A 148 -14.42 14.09 -23.16
C LYS A 148 -14.88 14.11 -21.71
N LYS A 149 -16.16 13.76 -21.49
CA LYS A 149 -16.67 13.55 -20.15
C LYS A 149 -15.97 12.35 -19.51
N LEU A 150 -15.35 12.57 -18.34
CA LEU A 150 -14.71 11.49 -17.60
C LEU A 150 -15.74 10.52 -17.01
N GLU A 151 -15.43 9.23 -17.11
CA GLU A 151 -16.14 8.16 -16.40
C GLU A 151 -15.98 8.30 -14.87
N LYS A 152 -16.82 7.59 -14.11
CA LYS A 152 -16.72 7.56 -12.65
C LYS A 152 -15.40 6.95 -12.19
N SER A 153 -14.95 5.90 -12.88
CA SER A 153 -13.69 5.20 -12.60
C SER A 153 -13.11 4.58 -13.86
N TYR A 154 -11.80 4.33 -13.82
CA TYR A 154 -11.07 3.65 -14.88
C TYR A 154 -10.27 2.49 -14.30
N GLU A 155 -10.32 1.34 -14.96
CA GLU A 155 -9.46 0.23 -14.57
C GLU A 155 -8.00 0.58 -14.84
N THR A 156 -7.14 0.32 -13.86
CA THR A 156 -5.72 0.65 -13.93
C THR A 156 -4.86 -0.51 -13.45
N GLY A 157 -3.56 -0.39 -13.61
CA GLY A 157 -2.58 -1.28 -13.02
C GLY A 157 -2.38 -1.00 -11.53
N GLU A 158 -1.19 -1.28 -11.07
CA GLU A 158 -0.78 -1.08 -9.70
C GLU A 158 -0.75 0.40 -9.32
N ILE A 159 -1.26 0.73 -8.14
CA ILE A 159 -1.15 2.04 -7.50
C ILE A 159 -0.60 1.80 -6.09
N CYS A 160 0.31 2.65 -5.61
CA CYS A 160 0.84 2.52 -4.24
C CYS A 160 -0.24 2.67 -3.17
N ALA A 161 -0.07 1.98 -2.03
CA ALA A 161 -1.02 1.94 -0.92
C ALA A 161 -1.05 3.22 -0.05
N ALA A 162 -0.73 4.37 -0.61
CA ALA A 162 -0.82 5.63 0.13
C ALA A 162 -2.26 6.05 0.43
N CYS A 163 -3.19 5.68 -0.47
CA CYS A 163 -4.63 5.83 -0.24
C CYS A 163 -5.41 4.80 -1.07
N TRP A 164 -5.92 3.76 -0.39
CA TRP A 164 -6.78 2.73 -0.99
C TRP A 164 -8.10 2.64 -0.25
N LEU A 165 -9.22 2.71 -0.98
CA LEU A 165 -10.52 2.33 -0.44
C LEU A 165 -10.82 0.88 -0.83
N LEU A 166 -10.94 0.02 0.15
CA LEU A 166 -11.19 -1.41 0.02
C LEU A 166 -12.62 -1.71 0.50
N PRO A 167 -13.53 -2.19 -0.37
CA PRO A 167 -14.75 -2.82 0.11
C PRO A 167 -14.43 -3.99 1.05
N ALA A 168 -15.18 -4.15 2.12
CA ALA A 168 -14.94 -5.24 3.08
C ALA A 168 -14.96 -6.63 2.42
N ASN A 169 -15.76 -6.81 1.37
CA ASN A 169 -15.78 -8.05 0.58
C ASN A 169 -14.45 -8.35 -0.10
N VAL A 170 -13.75 -7.31 -0.60
CA VAL A 170 -12.40 -7.45 -1.18
C VAL A 170 -11.44 -7.93 -0.11
N VAL A 171 -11.47 -7.31 1.08
CA VAL A 171 -10.60 -7.72 2.20
C VAL A 171 -10.93 -9.13 2.68
N ARG A 172 -12.21 -9.51 2.78
CA ARG A 172 -12.62 -10.88 3.13
C ARG A 172 -12.18 -11.91 2.09
N LYS A 173 -12.03 -11.51 0.82
CA LYS A 173 -11.57 -12.39 -0.26
C LYS A 173 -10.05 -12.49 -0.32
N ILE A 174 -9.34 -11.38 -0.16
CA ILE A 174 -7.88 -11.28 -0.35
C ILE A 174 -7.12 -11.47 0.96
N GLY A 175 -7.69 -11.03 2.09
CA GLY A 175 -7.04 -10.95 3.39
C GLY A 175 -6.21 -9.68 3.57
N GLY A 176 -5.33 -9.68 4.55
CA GLY A 176 -4.41 -8.59 4.87
C GLY A 176 -3.09 -8.63 4.08
N PHE A 177 -2.15 -7.81 4.46
CA PHE A 177 -0.79 -7.79 3.90
C PHE A 177 0.03 -8.99 4.36
N ASN A 178 0.88 -9.50 3.47
CA ASN A 178 1.77 -10.61 3.77
C ASN A 178 2.90 -10.15 4.71
N PRO A 179 3.04 -10.74 5.92
CA PRO A 179 3.99 -10.30 6.95
C PRO A 179 5.47 -10.57 6.61
N LEU A 180 5.77 -11.28 5.51
CA LEU A 180 7.15 -11.43 5.04
C LEU A 180 7.75 -10.12 4.50
N PHE A 181 6.92 -9.12 4.18
CA PHE A 181 7.34 -7.77 3.86
C PHE A 181 7.30 -6.90 5.12
N PHE A 182 8.47 -6.44 5.55
CA PHE A 182 8.55 -5.54 6.70
C PHE A 182 8.25 -4.09 6.29
N HIS A 183 8.88 -3.62 5.22
CA HIS A 183 8.72 -2.27 4.71
C HIS A 183 9.06 -2.23 3.22
N TYR A 184 8.15 -1.73 2.42
CA TYR A 184 8.10 -1.76 0.97
C TYR A 184 7.96 -3.17 0.35
N GLY A 185 7.11 -3.25 -0.66
CA GLY A 185 6.80 -4.46 -1.42
C GLY A 185 5.52 -5.18 -0.95
N GLU A 186 5.00 -4.82 0.22
CA GLU A 186 3.73 -5.34 0.72
C GLU A 186 2.55 -4.95 -0.17
N ASP A 187 2.51 -3.71 -0.67
CA ASP A 187 1.52 -3.21 -1.62
C ASP A 187 1.65 -3.88 -2.99
N ASN A 188 2.88 -4.04 -3.50
CA ASN A 188 3.14 -4.79 -4.73
C ASN A 188 2.65 -6.25 -4.62
N ASN A 189 2.95 -6.93 -3.50
CA ASN A 189 2.46 -8.30 -3.27
C ASN A 189 0.94 -8.33 -3.13
N TYR A 190 0.33 -7.35 -2.44
CA TYR A 190 -1.12 -7.26 -2.35
C TYR A 190 -1.75 -7.11 -3.74
N TYR A 191 -1.20 -6.24 -4.60
CA TYR A 191 -1.63 -6.08 -5.98
C TYR A 191 -1.46 -7.38 -6.80
N GLN A 192 -0.35 -8.12 -6.65
CA GLN A 192 -0.16 -9.42 -7.29
C GLN A 192 -1.28 -10.42 -6.90
N ARG A 193 -1.75 -10.36 -5.65
CA ARG A 193 -2.87 -11.18 -5.16
C ARG A 193 -4.20 -10.71 -5.73
N LEU A 194 -4.44 -9.39 -5.84
CA LEU A 194 -5.63 -8.85 -6.52
C LEU A 194 -5.71 -9.38 -7.96
N VAL A 195 -4.61 -9.32 -8.72
CA VAL A 195 -4.54 -9.82 -10.10
C VAL A 195 -4.87 -11.31 -10.17
N TYR A 196 -4.26 -12.13 -9.31
CA TYR A 196 -4.50 -13.57 -9.26
C TYR A 196 -5.97 -13.92 -8.98
N HIS A 197 -6.58 -13.21 -8.03
CA HIS A 197 -7.97 -13.42 -7.63
C HIS A 197 -8.98 -12.64 -8.48
N LYS A 198 -8.52 -12.01 -9.58
CA LYS A 198 -9.36 -11.26 -10.53
C LYS A 198 -10.14 -10.11 -9.87
N VAL A 199 -9.52 -9.45 -8.90
CA VAL A 199 -10.02 -8.21 -8.32
C VAL A 199 -9.40 -7.03 -9.07
N LYS A 200 -10.23 -6.12 -9.53
CA LYS A 200 -9.77 -4.95 -10.29
C LYS A 200 -9.22 -3.87 -9.35
N THR A 201 -8.37 -3.03 -9.91
CA THR A 201 -7.99 -1.74 -9.31
C THR A 201 -8.60 -0.63 -10.15
N LEU A 202 -9.36 0.24 -9.51
CA LEU A 202 -10.07 1.35 -10.14
C LEU A 202 -9.48 2.68 -9.67
N LEU A 203 -9.12 3.52 -10.61
CA LEU A 203 -8.80 4.92 -10.36
C LEU A 203 -10.06 5.76 -10.50
N VAL A 204 -10.36 6.58 -9.49
CA VAL A 204 -11.48 7.52 -9.47
C VAL A 204 -10.93 8.93 -9.76
N PRO A 205 -11.03 9.44 -11.01
CA PRO A 205 -10.29 10.62 -11.45
C PRO A 205 -10.74 11.94 -10.80
N ARG A 206 -11.93 11.96 -10.21
CA ARG A 206 -12.48 13.14 -9.52
C ARG A 206 -12.19 13.16 -8.01
N ALA A 207 -11.82 12.02 -7.45
CA ALA A 207 -11.36 11.94 -6.07
C ALA A 207 -9.86 12.26 -6.01
N THR A 208 -9.45 13.09 -5.06
CA THR A 208 -8.03 13.49 -4.91
C THR A 208 -7.57 13.35 -3.48
N MET A 209 -6.29 13.12 -3.32
CA MET A 209 -5.56 13.18 -2.07
C MET A 209 -4.21 13.85 -2.30
N CYS A 210 -3.63 14.46 -1.27
CA CYS A 210 -2.27 14.99 -1.30
C CYS A 210 -1.35 14.07 -0.51
N HIS A 211 -0.13 13.84 -1.01
CA HIS A 211 0.89 13.00 -0.39
C HIS A 211 2.17 13.80 -0.19
N ASP A 212 2.46 14.16 1.05
CA ASP A 212 3.59 15.02 1.42
C ASP A 212 4.87 14.19 1.60
N ARG A 213 5.33 13.55 0.51
CA ARG A 213 6.56 12.74 0.53
C ARG A 213 7.79 13.60 0.74
N VAL A 214 8.61 13.21 1.68
CA VAL A 214 9.98 13.71 1.77
C VAL A 214 10.90 12.79 0.96
N PHE A 215 11.44 13.30 -0.14
CA PHE A 215 12.47 12.60 -0.89
C PHE A 215 13.84 12.86 -0.22
N TYR A 216 14.31 11.92 0.57
CA TYR A 216 15.71 11.90 1.04
C TYR A 216 16.59 11.53 -0.15
N GLY A 217 17.09 12.52 -0.88
CA GLY A 217 18.16 12.47 -1.88
C GLY A 217 18.33 11.21 -2.74
N ASN A 218 19.02 11.31 -3.85
CA ASN A 218 19.36 10.19 -4.74
C ASN A 218 20.43 9.26 -4.11
N GLU A 219 20.16 8.62 -3.00
CA GLU A 219 21.00 7.51 -2.56
C GLU A 219 20.68 6.27 -3.41
N VAL A 220 21.37 6.17 -4.55
CA VAL A 220 21.55 4.94 -5.33
C VAL A 220 22.47 3.98 -4.56
N ALA A 221 22.47 4.04 -3.24
CA ALA A 221 23.17 3.06 -2.44
C ALA A 221 22.45 1.71 -2.59
N PHE A 222 23.21 0.66 -3.00
CA PHE A 222 22.72 -0.72 -2.96
C PHE A 222 22.22 -1.01 -1.55
N ASN A 223 20.89 -1.07 -1.39
CA ASN A 223 20.27 -1.40 -0.13
C ASN A 223 19.95 -2.89 -0.12
N LYS A 224 20.62 -3.66 0.76
CA LYS A 224 20.38 -5.09 0.96
C LYS A 224 18.91 -5.42 1.16
N ASN A 225 18.17 -4.55 1.87
CA ASN A 225 16.75 -4.71 2.11
C ASN A 225 15.94 -4.57 0.79
N LYS A 226 16.36 -3.68 -0.11
CA LYS A 226 15.76 -3.54 -1.44
C LYS A 226 15.93 -4.81 -2.27
N TYR A 227 17.12 -5.41 -2.26
CA TYR A 227 17.37 -6.63 -3.00
C TYR A 227 16.54 -7.81 -2.48
N ARG A 228 16.47 -7.99 -1.16
CA ARG A 228 15.62 -9.02 -0.52
C ARG A 228 14.15 -8.82 -0.86
N ARG A 229 13.65 -7.59 -0.82
CA ARG A 229 12.31 -7.23 -1.26
C ARG A 229 12.07 -7.68 -2.71
N ASP A 230 12.98 -7.36 -3.62
CA ASP A 230 12.83 -7.70 -5.04
C ASP A 230 12.84 -9.23 -5.26
N VAL A 231 13.65 -9.97 -4.51
CA VAL A 231 13.63 -11.45 -4.50
C VAL A 231 12.26 -11.95 -3.98
N LEU A 232 11.77 -11.42 -2.85
CA LEU A 232 10.47 -11.80 -2.30
C LEU A 232 9.33 -11.52 -3.27
N LEU A 233 9.33 -10.36 -3.93
CA LEU A 233 8.32 -10.01 -4.94
C LEU A 233 8.30 -10.98 -6.13
N ILE A 234 9.43 -11.56 -6.50
CA ILE A 234 9.51 -12.57 -7.55
C ILE A 234 9.00 -13.92 -7.04
N VAL A 235 9.54 -14.40 -5.91
CA VAL A 235 9.22 -15.75 -5.42
C VAL A 235 7.80 -15.88 -4.84
N LEU A 236 7.26 -14.81 -4.31
CA LEU A 236 5.89 -14.75 -3.79
C LEU A 236 4.85 -14.39 -4.86
N ASN A 237 5.26 -13.96 -6.05
CA ASN A 237 4.30 -13.69 -7.12
C ASN A 237 3.57 -14.96 -7.55
N ILE A 238 2.34 -15.10 -7.09
CA ILE A 238 1.51 -16.28 -7.35
C ILE A 238 1.01 -16.38 -8.80
N ASN A 239 1.16 -15.31 -9.60
CA ASN A 239 0.86 -15.31 -11.03
C ASN A 239 1.99 -15.96 -11.85
N TYR A 240 3.18 -16.18 -11.26
CA TYR A 240 4.31 -16.78 -11.94
C TYR A 240 4.34 -18.30 -11.80
N SER A 241 4.58 -19.00 -12.91
CA SER A 241 4.99 -20.39 -12.91
C SER A 241 6.42 -20.53 -12.33
N VAL A 242 6.82 -21.75 -11.97
CA VAL A 242 8.18 -22.00 -11.49
C VAL A 242 9.24 -21.56 -12.52
N GLY A 243 8.99 -21.82 -13.81
CA GLY A 243 9.89 -21.40 -14.88
C GLY A 243 10.00 -19.86 -14.96
N ASN A 244 8.89 -19.14 -14.80
CA ASN A 244 8.90 -17.67 -14.75
C ASN A 244 9.66 -17.16 -13.53
N ILE A 245 9.48 -17.78 -12.36
CA ILE A 245 10.25 -17.40 -11.15
C ILE A 245 11.74 -17.53 -11.41
N LEU A 246 12.18 -18.68 -11.91
CA LEU A 246 13.60 -18.92 -12.22
C LEU A 246 14.13 -17.90 -13.24
N PHE A 247 13.38 -17.64 -14.30
CA PHE A 247 13.75 -16.64 -15.30
C PHE A 247 13.91 -15.24 -14.69
N GLN A 248 12.96 -14.79 -13.86
CA GLN A 248 13.03 -13.49 -13.21
C GLN A 248 14.15 -13.40 -12.18
N LEU A 249 14.43 -14.48 -11.45
CA LEU A 249 15.58 -14.52 -10.53
C LEU A 249 16.91 -14.42 -11.28
N VAL A 250 17.05 -15.12 -12.42
CA VAL A 250 18.24 -15.00 -13.28
C VAL A 250 18.39 -13.58 -13.82
N LYS A 251 17.29 -12.98 -14.28
CA LYS A 251 17.30 -11.58 -14.76
C LYS A 251 17.71 -10.60 -13.65
N LEU A 252 17.18 -10.78 -12.43
CA LEU A 252 17.56 -9.98 -11.26
C LEU A 252 19.06 -10.17 -10.95
N LEU A 253 19.56 -11.42 -10.99
CA LEU A 253 20.96 -11.74 -10.80
C LEU A 253 21.87 -11.02 -11.80
N LEU A 254 21.55 -11.12 -13.10
CA LEU A 254 22.34 -10.48 -14.15
C LEU A 254 22.37 -8.95 -13.99
N ARG A 255 21.25 -8.36 -13.64
CA ARG A 255 21.15 -6.92 -13.35
C ARG A 255 21.99 -6.52 -12.14
N THR A 256 21.95 -7.31 -11.09
CA THR A 256 22.71 -7.08 -9.86
C THR A 256 24.19 -7.32 -10.08
N TYR A 257 24.56 -8.38 -10.81
CA TYR A 257 25.94 -8.68 -11.15
C TYR A 257 26.61 -7.55 -11.94
N SER A 258 25.92 -6.99 -12.94
CA SER A 258 26.43 -5.85 -13.70
C SER A 258 26.65 -4.60 -12.86
N TYR A 259 25.84 -4.40 -11.83
CA TYR A 259 25.97 -3.30 -10.87
C TYR A 259 27.04 -3.60 -9.80
N ASP A 260 27.03 -4.81 -9.24
CA ASP A 260 27.92 -5.24 -8.16
C ASP A 260 29.36 -5.48 -8.66
N PHE A 261 29.55 -5.91 -9.93
CA PHE A 261 30.86 -6.03 -10.55
C PHE A 261 31.58 -4.68 -10.61
N ARG A 262 30.82 -3.60 -10.87
CA ARG A 262 31.35 -2.22 -10.81
C ARG A 262 31.68 -1.76 -9.38
N ASN A 263 31.04 -2.34 -8.36
CA ASN A 263 31.12 -1.91 -6.96
C ASN A 263 31.76 -2.97 -6.04
N TYR A 264 32.38 -4.04 -6.56
CA TYR A 264 33.07 -5.11 -5.81
C TYR A 264 32.21 -5.86 -4.76
N ARG A 265 30.89 -6.05 -4.99
CA ARG A 265 29.96 -6.66 -4.02
C ARG A 265 29.45 -8.05 -4.40
N ILE A 266 30.34 -8.95 -4.82
CA ILE A 266 29.98 -10.30 -5.29
C ILE A 266 29.30 -11.19 -4.21
N GLY A 267 29.47 -10.86 -2.92
CA GLY A 267 28.93 -11.67 -1.81
C GLY A 267 27.42 -11.55 -1.55
N THR A 268 26.76 -10.49 -2.05
CA THR A 268 25.36 -10.20 -1.69
C THR A 268 24.39 -11.22 -2.28
N PHE A 269 24.60 -11.64 -3.52
CA PHE A 269 23.75 -12.64 -4.17
C PHE A 269 23.81 -13.98 -3.46
N SER A 270 25.00 -14.47 -3.14
CA SER A 270 25.19 -15.75 -2.44
C SER A 270 24.49 -15.75 -1.08
N PHE A 271 24.56 -14.63 -0.36
CA PHE A 271 23.91 -14.47 0.94
C PHE A 271 22.39 -14.51 0.80
N GLU A 272 21.80 -13.83 -0.18
CA GLU A 272 20.34 -13.82 -0.39
C GLU A 272 19.83 -15.18 -0.89
N MET A 273 20.62 -15.92 -1.66
CA MET A 273 20.28 -17.30 -2.05
C MET A 273 20.28 -18.25 -0.85
N LEU A 274 21.27 -18.15 0.03
CA LEU A 274 21.28 -18.93 1.27
C LEU A 274 20.12 -18.58 2.18
N TRP A 275 19.80 -17.29 2.30
CA TRP A 275 18.62 -16.84 3.04
C TRP A 275 17.32 -17.40 2.43
N LEU A 276 17.17 -17.34 1.10
CA LEU A 276 16.01 -17.90 0.38
C LEU A 276 15.87 -19.41 0.65
N MET A 277 16.97 -20.16 0.58
CA MET A 277 16.98 -21.60 0.85
C MET A 277 16.57 -21.90 2.31
N SER A 278 17.11 -21.15 3.28
CA SER A 278 16.76 -21.33 4.70
C SER A 278 15.29 -20.99 5.01
N HIS A 279 14.65 -20.13 4.20
CA HIS A 279 13.25 -19.71 4.36
C HIS A 279 12.29 -20.36 3.35
N LEU A 280 12.74 -21.35 2.59
CA LEU A 280 11.97 -21.94 1.50
C LEU A 280 10.61 -22.48 1.98
N ARG A 281 10.56 -23.16 3.12
CA ARG A 281 9.29 -23.67 3.69
C ARG A 281 8.30 -22.54 4.00
N THR A 282 8.79 -21.47 4.61
CA THR A 282 7.98 -20.26 4.93
C THR A 282 7.45 -19.62 3.66
N ILE A 283 8.29 -19.46 2.63
CA ILE A 283 7.91 -18.89 1.33
C ILE A 283 6.87 -19.75 0.62
N LEU A 284 7.05 -21.07 0.60
CA LEU A 284 6.08 -21.99 0.00
C LEU A 284 4.74 -21.95 0.74
N SER A 285 4.75 -21.91 2.08
CA SER A 285 3.56 -21.73 2.90
C SER A 285 2.86 -20.40 2.60
N ALA A 286 3.61 -19.30 2.55
CA ALA A 286 3.08 -17.98 2.21
C ALA A 286 2.46 -17.95 0.80
N ARG A 287 3.10 -18.55 -0.20
CA ARG A 287 2.50 -18.70 -1.55
C ARG A 287 1.20 -19.48 -1.54
N LYS A 288 1.10 -20.54 -0.72
CA LYS A 288 -0.14 -21.31 -0.58
C LYS A 288 -1.23 -20.45 0.04
N THR A 289 -0.89 -19.69 1.08
CA THR A 289 -1.80 -18.76 1.75
C THR A 289 -2.26 -17.65 0.79
N ASP A 290 -1.35 -17.04 0.04
CA ASP A 290 -1.66 -15.98 -0.94
C ASP A 290 -2.56 -16.47 -2.09
N LYS A 291 -2.55 -17.77 -2.42
CA LYS A 291 -3.44 -18.38 -3.41
C LYS A 291 -4.83 -18.70 -2.87
N SER A 292 -4.99 -18.79 -1.57
CA SER A 292 -6.29 -19.04 -0.96
C SER A 292 -7.11 -17.75 -0.87
N THR A 293 -8.44 -17.88 -0.94
CA THR A 293 -9.36 -16.82 -0.57
C THR A 293 -9.69 -16.88 0.91
N GLY A 294 -9.94 -15.72 1.55
CA GLY A 294 -10.30 -15.63 2.96
C GLY A 294 -9.54 -14.51 3.67
N ILE A 295 -9.74 -14.40 4.97
CA ILE A 295 -9.14 -13.38 5.85
C ILE A 295 -7.67 -13.70 6.24
N SER A 296 -6.90 -14.28 5.32
CA SER A 296 -5.48 -14.59 5.51
C SER A 296 -4.71 -13.38 6.01
N TRP A 297 -3.72 -13.60 6.86
CA TRP A 297 -2.83 -12.57 7.42
C TRP A 297 -3.50 -11.59 8.42
N LEU A 298 -4.77 -11.81 8.79
CA LEU A 298 -5.51 -10.98 9.77
C LEU A 298 -5.73 -11.71 11.12
N ASN A 299 -5.06 -12.84 11.33
CA ASN A 299 -5.17 -13.63 12.57
C ASN A 299 -4.17 -13.16 13.60
#